data_132ea554b7aa4de9cd1e8e72dae0fea5
#
_entry.id   132ea554b7aa4de9cd1e8e72dae0fea5
#
_cell.length_a   1.000
_cell.length_b   1.000
_cell.length_c   1.000
_cell.angle_alpha   90.00
_cell.angle_beta   90.00
_cell.angle_gamma   90.00
#
_symmetry.space_group_name_H-M   'P 1'
#
loop_
_entity.id
_entity.type
_entity.pdbx_description
1 polymer ?
#
loop_
_entity_poly.entity_id
_entity_poly.type
_entity_poly.pdbx_seq_one_letter_code
_entity_poly.pdbx_strand_id
1 'polypeptide(L)'
;SDMPNEDYKKFLGTHPKMTVKNAKIYWEVENIDKRIGEMIKQLEKWGIADETLFIFIASDNGASGGAEIHNAGMKKGKGQPYQGGTRVPAFFRWPGGGIKGGSESAALTSQMDIMPTLLEITGAPLTDQIKQQVEGRSLVPLLKNPAADWEDRYLVHHVGAWEPGQAAQSKHARVSIQNKRFTLVNNEELYDLSTDPGETENVIAEHPEVVDQLRTVYD
;
A
#
# COMPACT_ATOMS: atom_id res chain seq x y z
N SER A 1 21.06 -4.43 -16.98
CA SER A 1 21.66 -3.37 -16.17
C SER A 1 22.68 -4.00 -15.25
N ASP A 2 23.95 -3.64 -15.47
CA ASP A 2 25.06 -4.15 -14.69
C ASP A 2 24.93 -3.64 -13.26
N MET A 3 24.59 -4.50 -12.33
CA MET A 3 24.71 -4.20 -10.91
C MET A 3 26.20 -3.96 -10.60
N PRO A 4 26.56 -2.85 -9.93
CA PRO A 4 27.91 -2.66 -9.43
C PRO A 4 28.27 -3.84 -8.54
N ASN A 5 29.38 -4.48 -8.82
CA ASN A 5 29.60 -5.89 -8.51
C ASN A 5 29.70 -6.26 -7.03
N GLU A 6 29.70 -5.31 -6.08
CA GLU A 6 30.01 -5.61 -4.67
C GLU A 6 29.30 -4.77 -3.61
N ASP A 7 28.62 -3.68 -3.96
CA ASP A 7 28.03 -2.74 -2.97
C ASP A 7 26.98 -3.38 -2.04
N TYR A 8 26.29 -4.43 -2.49
CA TYR A 8 25.37 -5.19 -1.64
C TYR A 8 26.08 -5.94 -0.51
N LYS A 9 27.39 -6.20 -0.62
CA LYS A 9 28.15 -6.96 0.37
C LYS A 9 28.14 -6.31 1.75
N LYS A 10 28.00 -4.98 1.82
CA LYS A 10 27.88 -4.25 3.10
C LYS A 10 26.69 -4.70 3.96
N PHE A 11 25.67 -5.28 3.35
CA PHE A 11 24.52 -5.82 4.08
C PHE A 11 24.72 -7.26 4.57
N LEU A 12 25.72 -7.98 4.02
CA LEU A 12 26.02 -9.35 4.48
C LEU A 12 26.48 -9.31 5.94
N GLY A 13 25.88 -10.19 6.76
CA GLY A 13 26.19 -10.26 8.20
C GLY A 13 25.42 -9.26 9.09
N THR A 14 24.65 -8.34 8.53
CA THR A 14 23.85 -7.38 9.33
C THR A 14 22.64 -8.04 10.01
N HIS A 15 22.21 -9.21 9.53
CA HIS A 15 21.11 -9.97 10.10
C HIS A 15 21.35 -11.48 9.92
N PRO A 16 21.00 -12.35 10.90
CA PRO A 16 21.22 -13.81 10.81
C PRO A 16 20.60 -14.49 9.58
N LYS A 17 19.50 -13.94 9.07
CA LYS A 17 18.80 -14.44 7.86
C LYS A 17 19.24 -13.75 6.57
N MET A 18 20.28 -12.88 6.61
CA MET A 18 20.74 -12.15 5.43
C MET A 18 21.43 -13.09 4.44
N THR A 19 20.76 -13.34 3.33
CA THR A 19 21.30 -14.05 2.17
C THR A 19 21.85 -13.06 1.15
N VAL A 20 22.63 -13.52 0.18
CA VAL A 20 23.10 -12.70 -0.96
C VAL A 20 21.90 -12.08 -1.72
N LYS A 21 20.82 -12.87 -1.90
CA LYS A 21 19.58 -12.38 -2.55
C LYS A 21 18.99 -11.20 -1.78
N ASN A 22 18.83 -11.34 -0.46
CA ASN A 22 18.28 -10.28 0.38
C ASN A 22 19.20 -9.05 0.44
N ALA A 23 20.50 -9.24 0.54
CA ALA A 23 21.48 -8.15 0.52
C ALA A 23 21.39 -7.32 -0.77
N LYS A 24 21.15 -7.96 -1.91
CA LYS A 24 20.90 -7.26 -3.18
C LYS A 24 19.62 -6.44 -3.17
N ILE A 25 18.52 -6.99 -2.62
CA ILE A 25 17.24 -6.27 -2.47
C ILE A 25 17.44 -5.03 -1.57
N TYR A 26 18.12 -5.17 -0.45
CA TYR A 26 18.39 -4.04 0.45
C TYR A 26 19.26 -2.97 -0.23
N TRP A 27 20.23 -3.38 -1.02
CA TRP A 27 21.01 -2.46 -1.83
C TRP A 27 20.16 -1.73 -2.88
N GLU A 28 19.21 -2.42 -3.52
CA GLU A 28 18.28 -1.79 -4.47
C GLU A 28 17.41 -0.75 -3.79
N VAL A 29 16.86 -1.06 -2.59
CA VAL A 29 16.06 -0.12 -1.79
C VAL A 29 16.88 1.12 -1.42
N GLU A 30 18.11 0.94 -0.93
CA GLU A 30 19.02 2.07 -0.62
C GLU A 30 19.32 2.90 -1.86
N ASN A 31 19.50 2.26 -3.02
CA ASN A 31 19.77 2.98 -4.27
C ASN A 31 18.55 3.79 -4.74
N ILE A 32 17.32 3.24 -4.59
CA ILE A 32 16.08 3.97 -4.86
C ILE A 32 16.00 5.20 -3.94
N ASP A 33 16.20 5.04 -2.64
CA ASP A 33 16.19 6.13 -1.67
C ASP A 33 17.18 7.24 -2.03
N LYS A 34 18.40 6.87 -2.38
CA LYS A 34 19.42 7.80 -2.86
C LYS A 34 18.95 8.58 -4.11
N ARG A 35 18.34 7.90 -5.09
CA ARG A 35 17.84 8.55 -6.31
C ARG A 35 16.68 9.50 -6.03
N ILE A 36 15.79 9.14 -5.13
CA ILE A 36 14.73 10.04 -4.65
C ILE A 36 15.33 11.29 -4.01
N GLY A 37 16.33 11.12 -3.15
CA GLY A 37 17.06 12.24 -2.56
C GLY A 37 17.74 13.14 -3.60
N GLU A 38 18.34 12.57 -4.65
CA GLU A 38 18.93 13.33 -5.77
C GLU A 38 17.86 14.11 -6.55
N MET A 39 16.68 13.52 -6.81
CA MET A 39 15.55 14.18 -7.47
C MET A 39 15.07 15.39 -6.65
N ILE A 40 14.84 15.21 -5.35
CA ILE A 40 14.38 16.29 -4.46
C ILE A 40 15.42 17.44 -4.46
N LYS A 41 16.71 17.15 -4.30
CA LYS A 41 17.78 18.16 -4.37
C LYS A 41 17.80 18.87 -5.72
N GLN A 42 17.48 18.19 -6.82
CA GLN A 42 17.43 18.83 -8.12
C GLN A 42 16.23 19.78 -8.26
N LEU A 43 15.06 19.42 -7.70
CA LEU A 43 13.90 20.32 -7.61
C LEU A 43 14.22 21.57 -6.76
N GLU A 44 14.92 21.40 -5.65
CA GLU A 44 15.38 22.51 -4.80
C GLU A 44 16.33 23.43 -5.57
N LYS A 45 17.31 22.87 -6.31
CA LYS A 45 18.23 23.62 -7.14
C LYS A 45 17.54 24.41 -8.26
N TRP A 46 16.44 23.89 -8.79
CA TRP A 46 15.62 24.58 -9.78
C TRP A 46 14.67 25.61 -9.16
N GLY A 47 14.56 25.68 -7.84
CA GLY A 47 13.68 26.60 -7.12
C GLY A 47 12.18 26.25 -7.22
N ILE A 48 11.85 25.00 -7.56
CA ILE A 48 10.46 24.54 -7.75
C ILE A 48 10.05 23.47 -6.75
N ALA A 49 10.88 23.12 -5.76
CA ALA A 49 10.62 22.04 -4.83
C ALA A 49 9.37 22.27 -3.97
N ASP A 50 9.08 23.52 -3.61
CA ASP A 50 7.93 23.87 -2.79
C ASP A 50 6.62 23.81 -3.58
N GLU A 51 6.67 24.11 -4.88
CA GLU A 51 5.53 24.06 -5.80
C GLU A 51 5.32 22.69 -6.44
N THR A 52 6.16 21.70 -6.09
CA THR A 52 6.07 20.34 -6.65
C THR A 52 5.45 19.40 -5.64
N LEU A 53 4.30 18.79 -6.01
CA LEU A 53 3.78 17.61 -5.31
C LEU A 53 4.61 16.39 -5.72
N PHE A 54 5.39 15.88 -4.78
CA PHE A 54 6.15 14.65 -4.93
C PHE A 54 5.40 13.49 -4.28
N ILE A 55 5.09 12.44 -5.05
CA ILE A 55 4.41 11.23 -4.57
C ILE A 55 5.33 10.04 -4.83
N PHE A 56 5.63 9.29 -3.78
CA PHE A 56 6.28 7.99 -3.88
C PHE A 56 5.39 6.89 -3.32
N ILE A 57 5.08 5.91 -4.15
CA ILE A 57 4.31 4.72 -3.76
C ILE A 57 5.14 3.50 -4.15
N ALA A 58 5.42 2.62 -3.20
CA ALA A 58 6.06 1.36 -3.53
C ALA A 58 5.10 0.51 -4.37
N SER A 59 5.59 0.03 -5.50
CA SER A 59 4.81 -0.71 -6.48
C SER A 59 5.28 -2.18 -6.49
N ASP A 60 4.45 -3.08 -6.91
CA ASP A 60 3.03 -2.98 -7.22
C ASP A 60 2.18 -3.41 -6.01
N ASN A 61 2.74 -4.25 -5.16
CA ASN A 61 2.17 -4.85 -3.95
C ASN A 61 3.32 -5.29 -3.02
N GLY A 62 3.03 -6.08 -1.98
CA GLY A 62 3.97 -6.46 -0.93
C GLY A 62 5.29 -7.09 -1.39
N ALA A 63 6.23 -7.20 -0.48
CA ALA A 63 7.60 -7.63 -0.76
C ALA A 63 7.69 -9.05 -1.33
N SER A 64 8.48 -9.22 -2.40
CA SER A 64 8.82 -10.53 -3.00
C SER A 64 10.08 -11.17 -2.41
N GLY A 65 10.81 -10.44 -1.57
CA GLY A 65 12.00 -10.90 -0.88
C GLY A 65 12.39 -9.92 0.23
N GLY A 66 13.19 -10.38 1.19
CA GLY A 66 13.57 -9.58 2.36
C GLY A 66 12.51 -9.53 3.47
N ALA A 67 11.29 -9.99 3.22
CA ALA A 67 10.21 -10.04 4.21
C ALA A 67 10.57 -10.87 5.45
N GLU A 68 11.40 -11.90 5.29
CA GLU A 68 11.92 -12.73 6.38
C GLU A 68 12.91 -12.00 7.29
N ILE A 69 13.43 -10.84 6.86
CA ILE A 69 14.31 -9.98 7.64
C ILE A 69 13.48 -8.88 8.28
N HIS A 70 12.65 -8.21 7.49
CA HIS A 70 11.76 -7.17 7.98
C HIS A 70 10.53 -7.08 7.08
N ASN A 71 9.34 -7.21 7.66
CA ASN A 71 8.05 -7.06 7.00
C ASN A 71 7.09 -6.18 7.80
N ALA A 72 7.62 -5.28 8.64
CA ALA A 72 6.83 -4.40 9.51
C ALA A 72 5.76 -5.15 10.35
N GLY A 73 6.03 -6.41 10.72
CA GLY A 73 5.09 -7.28 11.46
C GLY A 73 3.94 -7.86 10.63
N MET A 74 3.84 -7.54 9.35
CA MET A 74 2.74 -7.99 8.50
C MET A 74 2.89 -9.46 8.08
N LYS A 75 1.74 -10.14 7.95
CA LYS A 75 1.66 -11.54 7.51
C LYS A 75 1.90 -11.66 6.00
N LYS A 76 2.68 -12.68 5.58
CA LYS A 76 2.94 -13.05 4.18
C LYS A 76 3.65 -11.94 3.38
N GLY A 77 3.47 -11.92 2.06
CA GLY A 77 4.11 -10.98 1.13
C GLY A 77 3.48 -11.06 -0.25
N LYS A 78 4.20 -10.63 -1.28
CA LYS A 78 3.73 -10.52 -2.67
C LYS A 78 2.94 -11.75 -3.15
N GLY A 79 1.82 -11.49 -3.80
CA GLY A 79 0.94 -12.53 -4.35
C GLY A 79 0.08 -13.25 -3.31
N GLN A 80 -0.02 -12.70 -2.10
CA GLN A 80 -0.88 -13.21 -1.02
C GLN A 80 -1.88 -12.13 -0.59
N PRO A 81 -3.12 -12.52 -0.21
CA PRO A 81 -4.18 -11.55 0.12
C PRO A 81 -4.11 -10.99 1.55
N TYR A 82 -3.00 -11.15 2.25
CA TYR A 82 -2.75 -10.62 3.60
C TYR A 82 -2.10 -9.24 3.56
N GLN A 83 -2.04 -8.54 4.69
CA GLN A 83 -1.47 -7.19 4.79
C GLN A 83 -0.04 -7.10 4.20
N GLY A 84 0.80 -8.10 4.42
CA GLY A 84 2.15 -8.12 3.83
C GLY A 84 2.18 -8.27 2.31
N GLY A 85 1.06 -8.68 1.69
CA GLY A 85 0.93 -8.80 0.24
C GLY A 85 0.17 -7.65 -0.42
N THR A 86 -0.67 -6.94 0.32
CA THR A 86 -1.58 -5.91 -0.23
C THR A 86 -1.21 -4.49 0.18
N ARG A 87 -0.58 -4.30 1.33
CA ARG A 87 -0.21 -2.99 1.85
C ARG A 87 1.17 -2.56 1.32
N VAL A 88 1.27 -1.32 0.86
CA VAL A 88 2.51 -0.69 0.41
C VAL A 88 2.66 0.70 1.04
N PRO A 89 3.90 1.17 1.29
CA PRO A 89 4.13 2.53 1.75
C PRO A 89 3.79 3.55 0.66
N ALA A 90 3.17 4.67 1.07
CA ALA A 90 2.87 5.81 0.24
C ALA A 90 3.32 7.09 0.95
N PHE A 91 4.13 7.90 0.28
CA PHE A 91 4.69 9.14 0.82
C PHE A 91 4.33 10.31 -0.07
N PHE A 92 3.94 11.42 0.56
CA PHE A 92 3.56 12.66 -0.11
C PHE A 92 4.42 13.81 0.44
N ARG A 93 5.00 14.59 -0.45
CA ARG A 93 5.76 15.80 -0.10
C ARG A 93 5.28 16.95 -0.98
N TRP A 94 4.76 18.00 -0.36
CA TRP A 94 4.37 19.23 -1.05
C TRP A 94 4.37 20.42 -0.08
N PRO A 95 5.53 21.04 0.20
CA PRO A 95 5.64 22.13 1.14
C PRO A 95 4.73 23.31 0.82
N GLY A 96 4.74 23.80 -0.43
CA GLY A 96 3.89 24.92 -0.88
C GLY A 96 2.40 24.59 -0.88
N GLY A 97 2.02 23.32 -1.01
CA GLY A 97 0.64 22.84 -0.88
C GLY A 97 0.17 22.63 0.55
N GLY A 98 1.02 22.90 1.55
CA GLY A 98 0.68 22.83 2.96
C GLY A 98 0.69 21.42 3.57
N ILE A 99 1.30 20.42 2.92
CA ILE A 99 1.50 19.10 3.53
C ILE A 99 2.56 19.19 4.60
N LYS A 100 2.16 18.91 5.84
CA LYS A 100 3.05 18.96 7.00
C LYS A 100 3.95 17.73 7.04
N GLY A 101 5.27 17.94 6.96
CA GLY A 101 6.26 16.87 7.06
C GLY A 101 6.23 16.14 8.40
N GLY A 102 6.55 14.84 8.39
CA GLY A 102 6.60 13.99 9.58
C GLY A 102 5.22 13.61 10.14
N SER A 103 4.14 13.83 9.39
CA SER A 103 2.79 13.40 9.76
C SER A 103 2.43 12.05 9.11
N GLU A 104 1.57 11.29 9.79
CA GLU A 104 1.09 9.98 9.33
C GLU A 104 -0.43 9.91 9.44
N SER A 105 -1.08 9.20 8.52
CA SER A 105 -2.51 8.88 8.59
C SER A 105 -2.72 7.37 8.60
N ALA A 106 -3.56 6.89 9.51
CA ALA A 106 -3.99 5.50 9.61
C ALA A 106 -5.26 5.21 8.80
N ALA A 107 -5.74 6.16 8.00
CA ALA A 107 -6.93 5.99 7.18
C ALA A 107 -6.73 4.90 6.12
N LEU A 108 -7.78 4.11 5.86
CA LEU A 108 -7.77 3.11 4.79
C LEU A 108 -7.83 3.81 3.44
N THR A 109 -6.71 3.81 2.72
CA THR A 109 -6.53 4.45 1.41
C THR A 109 -6.08 3.45 0.36
N SER A 110 -6.19 3.82 -0.91
CA SER A 110 -5.82 2.97 -2.04
C SER A 110 -5.20 3.77 -3.17
N GLN A 111 -4.49 3.12 -4.10
CA GLN A 111 -3.98 3.75 -5.32
C GLN A 111 -5.10 4.40 -6.17
N MET A 112 -6.34 3.90 -6.08
CA MET A 112 -7.51 4.52 -6.73
C MET A 112 -7.75 5.97 -6.29
N ASP A 113 -7.25 6.36 -5.11
CA ASP A 113 -7.43 7.70 -4.54
C ASP A 113 -6.50 8.75 -5.16
N ILE A 114 -5.47 8.33 -5.89
CA ILE A 114 -4.51 9.25 -6.51
C ILE A 114 -5.17 10.10 -7.58
N MET A 115 -5.96 9.49 -8.47
CA MET A 115 -6.62 10.22 -9.58
C MET A 115 -7.54 11.34 -9.07
N PRO A 116 -8.53 11.09 -8.18
CA PRO A 116 -9.39 12.15 -7.66
C PRO A 116 -8.62 13.19 -6.84
N THR A 117 -7.54 12.80 -6.17
CA THR A 117 -6.65 13.74 -5.45
C THR A 117 -5.99 14.73 -6.41
N LEU A 118 -5.43 14.23 -7.51
CA LEU A 118 -4.80 15.08 -8.51
C LEU A 118 -5.81 15.99 -9.21
N LEU A 119 -7.01 15.50 -9.52
CA LEU A 119 -8.09 16.32 -10.10
C LEU A 119 -8.48 17.46 -9.16
N GLU A 120 -8.63 17.22 -7.86
CA GLU A 120 -8.94 18.25 -6.88
C GLU A 120 -7.81 19.28 -6.76
N ILE A 121 -6.55 18.82 -6.63
CA ILE A 121 -5.39 19.70 -6.47
C ILE A 121 -5.20 20.63 -7.68
N THR A 122 -5.39 20.10 -8.89
CA THR A 122 -5.19 20.85 -10.13
C THR A 122 -6.40 21.70 -10.52
N GLY A 123 -7.55 21.54 -9.84
CA GLY A 123 -8.81 22.17 -10.23
C GLY A 123 -9.33 21.67 -11.60
N ALA A 124 -8.85 20.51 -12.06
CA ALA A 124 -9.31 19.93 -13.31
C ALA A 124 -10.79 19.53 -13.22
N PRO A 125 -11.59 19.79 -14.28
CA PRO A 125 -13.03 19.53 -14.22
C PRO A 125 -13.30 18.03 -14.12
N LEU A 126 -14.08 17.63 -13.12
CA LEU A 126 -14.60 16.30 -12.97
C LEU A 126 -15.85 16.13 -13.86
N THR A 127 -15.67 15.77 -15.11
CA THR A 127 -16.78 15.52 -16.05
C THR A 127 -17.60 14.31 -15.58
N ASP A 128 -18.87 14.22 -16.02
CA ASP A 128 -19.72 13.09 -15.64
C ASP A 128 -19.18 11.75 -16.14
N GLN A 129 -18.47 11.74 -17.28
CA GLN A 129 -17.77 10.57 -17.78
C GLN A 129 -16.63 10.13 -16.83
N ILE A 130 -15.86 11.09 -16.31
CA ILE A 130 -14.77 10.80 -15.36
C ILE A 130 -15.37 10.33 -14.03
N LYS A 131 -16.43 10.97 -13.51
CA LYS A 131 -17.11 10.56 -12.29
C LYS A 131 -17.58 9.10 -12.30
N GLN A 132 -18.05 8.62 -13.46
CA GLN A 132 -18.48 7.22 -13.60
C GLN A 132 -17.33 6.20 -13.55
N GLN A 133 -16.09 6.64 -13.77
CA GLN A 133 -14.91 5.78 -13.82
C GLN A 133 -14.04 5.89 -12.54
N VAL A 134 -14.21 6.96 -11.75
CA VAL A 134 -13.42 7.21 -10.55
C VAL A 134 -14.11 6.62 -9.33
N GLU A 135 -13.59 5.51 -8.82
CA GLU A 135 -14.07 4.85 -7.61
C GLU A 135 -13.34 5.34 -6.35
N GLY A 136 -12.17 5.97 -6.52
CA GLY A 136 -11.36 6.50 -5.44
C GLY A 136 -11.94 7.76 -4.80
N ARG A 137 -11.34 8.17 -3.68
CA ARG A 137 -11.67 9.40 -2.94
C ARG A 137 -10.46 10.33 -2.91
N SER A 138 -10.67 11.63 -2.97
CA SER A 138 -9.56 12.58 -2.84
C SER A 138 -8.91 12.50 -1.46
N LEU A 139 -7.59 12.36 -1.44
CA LEU A 139 -6.76 12.36 -0.22
C LEU A 139 -6.50 13.77 0.32
N VAL A 140 -6.93 14.84 -0.35
CA VAL A 140 -6.67 16.23 0.05
C VAL A 140 -7.06 16.50 1.52
N PRO A 141 -8.19 16.04 2.06
CA PRO A 141 -8.51 16.19 3.48
C PRO A 141 -7.45 15.59 4.40
N LEU A 142 -6.98 14.35 4.11
CA LEU A 142 -5.95 13.67 4.90
C LEU A 142 -4.57 14.30 4.74
N LEU A 143 -4.24 14.79 3.56
CA LEU A 143 -2.97 15.48 3.29
C LEU A 143 -2.88 16.81 4.06
N LYS A 144 -4.00 17.51 4.26
CA LYS A 144 -4.09 18.74 5.05
C LYS A 144 -4.16 18.46 6.55
N ASN A 145 -4.91 17.44 6.95
CA ASN A 145 -5.07 17.02 8.33
C ASN A 145 -5.09 15.48 8.40
N PRO A 146 -3.99 14.82 8.81
CA PRO A 146 -3.92 13.35 8.88
C PRO A 146 -4.97 12.69 9.78
N ALA A 147 -5.56 13.44 10.70
CA ALA A 147 -6.65 13.03 11.59
C ALA A 147 -8.03 13.51 11.10
N ALA A 148 -8.15 13.96 9.84
CA ALA A 148 -9.45 14.33 9.27
C ALA A 148 -10.42 13.16 9.33
N ASP A 149 -11.70 13.47 9.48
CA ASP A 149 -12.75 12.47 9.37
C ASP A 149 -12.68 11.77 8.01
N TRP A 150 -12.60 10.45 8.04
CA TRP A 150 -12.48 9.61 6.87
C TRP A 150 -13.47 8.47 6.98
N GLU A 151 -14.54 8.61 6.22
CA GLU A 151 -15.58 7.59 6.17
C GLU A 151 -14.98 6.22 5.84
N ASP A 152 -15.37 5.19 6.59
CA ASP A 152 -14.92 3.83 6.33
C ASP A 152 -15.36 3.34 4.95
N ARG A 153 -14.66 2.39 4.41
CA ARG A 153 -14.94 1.78 3.11
C ARG A 153 -14.47 0.34 3.06
N TYR A 154 -14.86 -0.33 2.01
CA TYR A 154 -14.39 -1.67 1.72
C TYR A 154 -13.41 -1.63 0.55
N LEU A 155 -12.31 -2.38 0.70
CA LEU A 155 -11.37 -2.66 -0.38
C LEU A 155 -11.34 -4.16 -0.61
N VAL A 156 -11.43 -4.55 -1.87
CA VAL A 156 -11.30 -5.95 -2.29
C VAL A 156 -9.97 -6.13 -2.99
N HIS A 157 -9.13 -7.03 -2.48
CA HIS A 157 -7.86 -7.39 -3.08
C HIS A 157 -7.93 -8.82 -3.57
N HIS A 158 -7.93 -9.00 -4.87
CA HIS A 158 -7.94 -10.32 -5.51
C HIS A 158 -6.65 -10.53 -6.29
N VAL A 159 -5.96 -11.66 -6.03
CA VAL A 159 -4.68 -11.95 -6.72
C VAL A 159 -4.89 -12.19 -8.21
N GLY A 160 -6.09 -12.62 -8.63
CA GLY A 160 -6.47 -12.73 -10.05
C GLY A 160 -5.76 -13.84 -10.83
N ALA A 161 -5.04 -14.72 -10.15
CA ALA A 161 -4.31 -15.80 -10.80
C ALA A 161 -5.07 -17.13 -10.66
N TRP A 162 -5.82 -17.50 -11.67
CA TRP A 162 -6.53 -18.78 -11.79
C TRP A 162 -6.30 -19.40 -13.16
N GLU A 163 -6.52 -20.69 -13.25
CA GLU A 163 -6.44 -21.42 -14.51
C GLU A 163 -7.57 -20.98 -15.48
N PRO A 164 -7.35 -21.03 -16.79
CA PRO A 164 -8.37 -20.72 -17.78
C PRO A 164 -9.67 -21.47 -17.53
N GLY A 165 -10.79 -20.75 -17.50
CA GLY A 165 -12.11 -21.29 -17.24
C GLY A 165 -12.47 -21.51 -15.75
N GLN A 166 -11.56 -21.21 -14.82
CA GLN A 166 -11.77 -21.41 -13.39
C GLN A 166 -12.12 -20.12 -12.61
N ALA A 167 -12.43 -19.01 -13.30
CA ALA A 167 -12.68 -17.72 -12.66
C ALA A 167 -13.82 -17.77 -11.62
N ALA A 168 -14.96 -18.38 -11.96
CA ALA A 168 -16.11 -18.47 -11.08
C ALA A 168 -15.84 -19.29 -9.80
N GLN A 169 -15.13 -20.42 -9.95
CA GLN A 169 -14.74 -21.27 -8.82
C GLN A 169 -13.67 -20.62 -7.93
N SER A 170 -12.92 -19.68 -8.49
CA SER A 170 -11.83 -18.99 -7.80
C SER A 170 -12.27 -17.67 -7.16
N LYS A 171 -13.57 -17.33 -7.18
CA LYS A 171 -14.11 -16.07 -6.66
C LYS A 171 -13.60 -15.77 -5.24
N HIS A 172 -13.65 -16.75 -4.35
CA HIS A 172 -13.23 -16.60 -2.95
C HIS A 172 -11.82 -17.14 -2.67
N ALA A 173 -11.07 -17.51 -3.71
CA ALA A 173 -9.69 -18.00 -3.56
C ALA A 173 -8.69 -16.84 -3.75
N ARG A 174 -7.74 -16.70 -2.83
CA ARG A 174 -6.70 -15.68 -2.86
C ARG A 174 -7.26 -14.24 -2.91
N VAL A 175 -8.29 -14.00 -2.12
CA VAL A 175 -8.97 -12.71 -1.99
C VAL A 175 -8.95 -12.24 -0.55
N SER A 176 -8.88 -10.93 -0.33
CA SER A 176 -9.24 -10.31 0.94
C SER A 176 -10.23 -9.18 0.74
N ILE A 177 -11.13 -9.05 1.71
CA ILE A 177 -12.10 -7.95 1.80
C ILE A 177 -11.80 -7.23 3.10
N GLN A 178 -11.44 -5.96 2.99
CA GLN A 178 -10.97 -5.17 4.12
C GLN A 178 -11.83 -3.92 4.31
N ASN A 179 -12.13 -3.60 5.57
CA ASN A 179 -12.52 -2.27 6.00
C ASN A 179 -11.44 -1.69 6.94
N LYS A 180 -11.71 -0.58 7.60
CA LYS A 180 -10.74 0.06 8.51
C LYS A 180 -10.29 -0.87 9.65
N ARG A 181 -11.17 -1.76 10.12
CA ARG A 181 -10.91 -2.60 11.30
C ARG A 181 -10.66 -4.06 10.98
N PHE A 182 -11.43 -4.63 10.05
CA PHE A 182 -11.38 -6.07 9.79
C PHE A 182 -10.89 -6.38 8.39
N THR A 183 -10.22 -7.52 8.24
CA THR A 183 -9.95 -8.13 6.95
C THR A 183 -10.41 -9.59 6.94
N LEU A 184 -11.23 -9.94 5.96
CA LEU A 184 -11.67 -11.31 5.69
C LEU A 184 -10.84 -11.88 4.55
N VAL A 185 -10.11 -12.96 4.81
CA VAL A 185 -9.19 -13.58 3.85
C VAL A 185 -9.74 -14.93 3.41
N ASN A 186 -9.81 -15.16 2.09
CA ASN A 186 -10.26 -16.39 1.45
C ASN A 186 -11.66 -16.89 1.93
N ASN A 187 -12.44 -16.02 2.55
CA ASN A 187 -13.69 -16.38 3.19
C ASN A 187 -13.56 -17.39 4.36
N GLU A 188 -12.38 -17.59 4.89
CA GLU A 188 -12.01 -18.60 5.89
C GLU A 188 -11.33 -18.03 7.13
N GLU A 189 -10.71 -16.85 7.03
CA GLU A 189 -9.98 -16.21 8.13
C GLU A 189 -10.44 -14.76 8.28
N LEU A 190 -10.74 -14.34 9.51
CA LEU A 190 -11.04 -12.94 9.86
C LEU A 190 -10.02 -12.42 10.86
N TYR A 191 -9.50 -11.21 10.63
CA TYR A 191 -8.54 -10.56 11.51
C TYR A 191 -9.01 -9.17 11.92
N ASP A 192 -8.87 -8.83 13.21
CA ASP A 192 -9.13 -7.48 13.73
C ASP A 192 -7.83 -6.66 13.69
N LEU A 193 -7.65 -5.87 12.65
CA LEU A 193 -6.44 -5.07 12.43
C LEU A 193 -6.21 -3.98 13.49
N SER A 194 -7.22 -3.65 14.30
CA SER A 194 -7.08 -2.66 15.37
C SER A 194 -6.29 -3.20 16.56
N THR A 195 -6.31 -4.50 16.79
CA THR A 195 -5.61 -5.20 17.87
C THR A 195 -4.53 -6.15 17.37
N ASP A 196 -4.69 -6.67 16.16
CA ASP A 196 -3.79 -7.62 15.50
C ASP A 196 -3.45 -7.21 14.07
N PRO A 197 -2.67 -6.13 13.88
CA PRO A 197 -2.25 -5.68 12.55
C PRO A 197 -1.35 -6.68 11.82
N GLY A 198 -0.83 -7.69 12.53
CA GLY A 198 0.00 -8.78 12.01
C GLY A 198 -0.79 -9.98 11.48
N GLU A 199 -2.13 -9.99 11.65
CA GLU A 199 -3.00 -11.08 11.19
C GLU A 199 -2.58 -12.45 11.77
N THR A 200 -2.34 -12.51 13.07
CA THR A 200 -1.83 -13.70 13.78
C THR A 200 -2.94 -14.54 14.38
N GLU A 201 -4.08 -13.92 14.76
CA GLU A 201 -5.20 -14.55 15.45
C GLU A 201 -6.47 -14.51 14.59
N ASN A 202 -6.96 -15.69 14.19
CA ASN A 202 -8.18 -15.80 13.41
C ASN A 202 -9.41 -15.73 14.31
N VAL A 203 -10.15 -14.62 14.23
CA VAL A 203 -11.35 -14.35 15.04
C VAL A 203 -12.68 -14.61 14.30
N ILE A 204 -12.66 -15.37 13.22
CA ILE A 204 -13.85 -15.59 12.35
C ILE A 204 -15.05 -16.19 13.12
N ALA A 205 -14.78 -17.05 14.09
CA ALA A 205 -15.83 -17.68 14.91
C ALA A 205 -16.46 -16.70 15.91
N GLU A 206 -15.77 -15.61 16.25
CA GLU A 206 -16.20 -14.63 17.25
C GLU A 206 -17.06 -13.51 16.65
N HIS A 207 -16.97 -13.30 15.32
CA HIS A 207 -17.60 -12.18 14.61
C HIS A 207 -18.39 -12.63 13.36
N PRO A 208 -19.34 -13.55 13.47
CA PRO A 208 -20.10 -14.04 12.30
C PRO A 208 -20.85 -12.93 11.56
N GLU A 209 -21.33 -11.90 12.26
CA GLU A 209 -22.01 -10.74 11.67
C GLU A 209 -21.08 -9.90 10.79
N VAL A 210 -19.80 -9.74 11.16
CA VAL A 210 -18.81 -9.05 10.37
C VAL A 210 -18.45 -9.84 9.11
N VAL A 211 -18.35 -11.17 9.25
CA VAL A 211 -18.12 -12.07 8.11
C VAL A 211 -19.21 -11.93 7.08
N ASP A 212 -20.49 -11.97 7.50
CA ASP A 212 -21.64 -11.83 6.59
C ASP A 212 -21.69 -10.46 5.93
N GLN A 213 -21.35 -9.40 6.67
CA GLN A 213 -21.24 -8.05 6.12
C GLN A 213 -20.15 -7.95 5.03
N LEU A 214 -18.96 -8.46 5.30
CA LEU A 214 -17.85 -8.42 4.34
C LEU A 214 -18.11 -9.29 3.11
N ARG A 215 -18.77 -10.43 3.27
CA ARG A 215 -19.21 -11.28 2.15
C ARG A 215 -20.18 -10.53 1.23
N THR A 216 -21.19 -9.86 1.81
CA THR A 216 -22.19 -9.11 1.04
C THR A 216 -21.57 -8.02 0.16
N VAL A 217 -20.45 -7.44 0.56
CA VAL A 217 -19.71 -6.45 -0.25
C VAL A 217 -19.12 -7.06 -1.53
N TYR A 218 -18.76 -8.35 -1.48
CA TYR A 218 -18.07 -9.02 -2.59
C TYR A 218 -19.00 -9.86 -3.46
N ASP A 219 -20.16 -10.28 -2.97
CA ASP A 219 -21.12 -11.10 -3.70
C ASP A 219 -21.96 -10.30 -4.69
#